data_2d0a1eb7d73ece9826494e4c530989e5
#
_entry.id   2d0a1eb7d73ece9826494e4c530989e5
#
_cell.length_a   1.000
_cell.length_b   1.000
_cell.length_c   1.000
_cell.angle_alpha   90.00
_cell.angle_beta   90.00
_cell.angle_gamma   90.00
#
_symmetry.space_group_name_H-M   'P 1'
#
loop_
_entity.id
_entity.type
_entity.pdbx_description
1 polymer ?
#
loop_
_entity_poly.entity_id
_entity_poly.type
_entity_poly.pdbx_seq_one_letter_code
_entity_poly.pdbx_strand_id
1 'polypeptide(L)'
;MSSPLQKKETMKVPEPTLRRLPWYLSNVKLLKQKGERFVSSTQISKEINIDASQIAKDLSYVNISGRTRVGYEVDTLIAVLEDFLGFTNIHKAFLFGVGSLGGALLRDSGLSHFGLEIVAAFDVKLELVGTTLSGIPIYHSDEFKQKMQEYDVNIGVLTVPIEIAQQITDSMVEGEIGRASCRERV
;
A
#
# COMPACT_ATOMS: atom_id res chain seq x y z
N MET A 1 27.49 4.28 32.62
CA MET A 1 26.59 5.43 32.47
C MET A 1 25.90 5.26 31.09
N SER A 2 24.71 4.70 31.11
CA SER A 2 23.97 4.33 29.90
C SER A 2 23.06 5.50 29.53
N SER A 3 23.24 6.07 28.35
CA SER A 3 22.36 7.10 27.80
C SER A 3 20.94 6.55 27.59
N PRO A 4 19.91 7.28 27.99
CA PRO A 4 18.52 6.90 27.69
C PRO A 4 18.23 7.07 26.22
N LEU A 5 17.83 5.99 25.56
CA LEU A 5 17.21 5.99 24.23
C LEU A 5 15.97 6.89 24.30
N GLN A 6 16.05 8.07 23.70
CA GLN A 6 14.91 8.94 23.50
C GLN A 6 13.89 8.18 22.62
N LYS A 7 12.78 7.75 23.22
CA LYS A 7 11.58 7.35 22.49
C LYS A 7 11.16 8.54 21.63
N LYS A 8 11.38 8.45 20.30
CA LYS A 8 10.71 9.33 19.36
C LYS A 8 9.21 9.14 19.57
N GLU A 9 8.54 10.14 20.13
CA GLU A 9 7.08 10.21 20.09
C GLU A 9 6.67 10.12 18.62
N THR A 10 6.03 9.04 18.24
CA THR A 10 5.44 8.88 16.90
C THR A 10 4.29 9.86 16.82
N MET A 11 4.53 11.00 16.20
CA MET A 11 3.50 12.01 15.95
C MET A 11 2.39 11.34 15.14
N LYS A 12 1.21 11.18 15.76
CA LYS A 12 0.08 10.48 15.14
C LYS A 12 -0.41 11.29 13.94
N VAL A 13 -0.14 10.78 12.74
CA VAL A 13 -0.57 11.44 11.50
C VAL A 13 -2.09 11.31 11.36
N PRO A 14 -2.82 12.40 11.10
CA PRO A 14 -4.27 12.36 10.90
C PRO A 14 -4.65 11.51 9.69
N GLU A 15 -5.73 10.73 9.81
CA GLU A 15 -6.22 9.89 8.70
C GLU A 15 -6.45 10.64 7.39
N PRO A 16 -7.06 11.86 7.38
CA PRO A 16 -7.19 12.63 6.15
C PRO A 16 -5.85 12.97 5.49
N THR A 17 -4.80 13.19 6.28
CA THR A 17 -3.44 13.39 5.77
C THR A 17 -2.92 12.13 5.10
N LEU A 18 -3.04 10.95 5.77
CA LEU A 18 -2.61 9.66 5.21
C LEU A 18 -3.26 9.38 3.85
N ARG A 19 -4.54 9.73 3.69
CA ARG A 19 -5.27 9.55 2.42
C ARG A 19 -4.76 10.45 1.29
N ARG A 20 -4.17 11.61 1.62
CA ARG A 20 -3.64 12.58 0.61
C ARG A 20 -2.20 12.31 0.20
N LEU A 21 -1.37 11.73 1.08
CA LEU A 21 0.06 11.51 0.78
C LEU A 21 0.32 10.72 -0.52
N PRO A 22 -0.44 9.66 -0.87
CA PRO A 22 -0.26 8.96 -2.15
C PRO A 22 -0.51 9.85 -3.37
N TRP A 23 -1.46 10.81 -3.27
CA TRP A 23 -1.74 11.75 -4.34
C TRP A 23 -0.60 12.75 -4.52
N TYR A 24 -0.01 13.22 -3.40
CA TYR A 24 1.19 14.05 -3.46
C TYR A 24 2.34 13.32 -4.12
N LEU A 25 2.60 12.07 -3.73
CA LEU A 25 3.64 11.24 -4.33
C LEU A 25 3.45 11.07 -5.84
N SER A 26 2.23 10.69 -6.28
CA SER A 26 1.91 10.55 -7.71
C SER A 26 2.17 11.84 -8.48
N ASN A 27 1.74 13.00 -7.94
CA ASN A 27 1.93 14.29 -8.59
C ASN A 27 3.41 14.66 -8.66
N VAL A 28 4.16 14.47 -7.58
CA VAL A 28 5.60 14.78 -7.55
C VAL A 28 6.38 13.88 -8.50
N LYS A 29 6.01 12.60 -8.67
CA LYS A 29 6.59 11.70 -9.68
C LYS A 29 6.34 12.21 -11.11
N LEU A 30 5.15 12.73 -11.39
CA LEU A 30 4.85 13.36 -12.69
C LEU A 30 5.69 14.62 -12.93
N LEU A 31 5.87 15.44 -11.90
CA LEU A 31 6.73 16.64 -11.99
C LEU A 31 8.20 16.27 -12.21
N LYS A 32 8.68 15.18 -11.58
CA LYS A 32 10.01 14.62 -11.87
C LYS A 32 10.17 14.23 -13.34
N GLN A 33 9.17 13.57 -13.91
CA GLN A 33 9.18 13.19 -15.35
C GLN A 33 9.20 14.42 -16.27
N LYS A 34 8.64 15.54 -15.85
CA LYS A 34 8.72 16.84 -16.54
C LYS A 34 10.06 17.55 -16.37
N GLY A 35 11.01 16.98 -15.60
CA GLY A 35 12.33 17.53 -15.37
C GLY A 35 12.42 18.52 -14.20
N GLU A 36 11.37 18.64 -13.39
CA GLU A 36 11.39 19.52 -12.22
C GLU A 36 12.32 18.98 -11.14
N ARG A 37 13.21 19.83 -10.67
CA ARG A 37 14.18 19.49 -9.62
C ARG A 37 13.70 19.91 -8.23
N PHE A 38 12.92 20.97 -8.18
CA PHE A 38 12.31 21.51 -6.96
C PHE A 38 10.82 21.74 -7.20
N VAL A 39 10.02 21.55 -6.18
CA VAL A 39 8.57 21.75 -6.22
C VAL A 39 8.10 22.48 -4.97
N SER A 40 7.21 23.47 -5.14
CA SER A 40 6.56 24.15 -4.03
C SER A 40 5.19 23.55 -3.71
N SER A 41 4.70 23.72 -2.48
CA SER A 41 3.32 23.35 -2.13
C SER A 41 2.28 24.07 -3.01
N THR A 42 2.59 25.29 -3.45
CA THR A 42 1.73 26.02 -4.40
C THR A 42 1.68 25.38 -5.78
N GLN A 43 2.80 24.82 -6.24
CA GLN A 43 2.84 24.12 -7.53
C GLN A 43 2.05 22.80 -7.45
N ILE A 44 2.23 22.00 -6.39
CA ILE A 44 1.44 20.80 -6.15
C ILE A 44 -0.04 21.16 -6.04
N SER A 45 -0.39 22.22 -5.31
CA SER A 45 -1.77 22.69 -5.12
C SER A 45 -2.51 22.92 -6.44
N LYS A 46 -1.85 23.51 -7.44
CA LYS A 46 -2.44 23.78 -8.75
C LYS A 46 -2.80 22.53 -9.53
N GLU A 47 -2.03 21.46 -9.35
CA GLU A 47 -2.23 20.20 -10.10
C GLU A 47 -3.32 19.31 -9.45
N ILE A 48 -3.44 19.33 -8.11
CA ILE A 48 -4.31 18.40 -7.37
C ILE A 48 -5.49 19.07 -6.66
N ASN A 49 -5.64 20.39 -6.81
CA ASN A 49 -6.72 21.20 -6.20
C ASN A 49 -6.87 21.04 -4.67
N ILE A 50 -5.74 21.01 -3.96
CA ILE A 50 -5.66 21.02 -2.50
C ILE A 50 -4.92 22.28 -2.09
N ASP A 51 -5.37 22.94 -1.02
CA ASP A 51 -4.75 24.19 -0.54
C ASP A 51 -3.26 24.01 -0.22
N ALA A 52 -2.42 24.96 -0.65
CA ALA A 52 -0.97 24.89 -0.48
C ALA A 52 -0.53 24.86 0.99
N SER A 53 -1.27 25.52 1.87
CA SER A 53 -1.00 25.51 3.32
C SER A 53 -1.32 24.13 3.92
N GLN A 54 -2.37 23.48 3.43
CA GLN A 54 -2.72 22.11 3.82
C GLN A 54 -1.65 21.11 3.37
N ILE A 55 -1.14 21.26 2.13
CA ILE A 55 -0.04 20.42 1.63
C ILE A 55 1.21 20.59 2.49
N ALA A 56 1.60 21.82 2.79
CA ALA A 56 2.76 22.10 3.63
C ALA A 56 2.60 21.51 5.05
N LYS A 57 1.40 21.60 5.63
CA LYS A 57 1.06 20.99 6.91
C LYS A 57 1.13 19.47 6.84
N ASP A 58 0.56 18.86 5.82
CA ASP A 58 0.59 17.41 5.65
C ASP A 58 2.02 16.88 5.51
N LEU A 59 2.85 17.55 4.71
CA LEU A 59 4.25 17.16 4.51
C LEU A 59 5.09 17.32 5.80
N SER A 60 4.70 18.25 6.70
CA SER A 60 5.38 18.36 8.00
C SER A 60 5.22 17.12 8.89
N TYR A 61 4.13 16.36 8.74
CA TYR A 61 3.93 15.10 9.47
C TYR A 61 4.89 13.98 9.04
N VAL A 62 5.42 14.04 7.82
CA VAL A 62 6.40 13.07 7.31
C VAL A 62 7.84 13.54 7.45
N ASN A 63 8.07 14.53 8.33
CA ASN A 63 9.39 15.07 8.66
C ASN A 63 10.17 15.64 7.45
N ILE A 64 9.45 16.18 6.46
CA ILE A 64 10.07 16.92 5.37
C ILE A 64 9.73 18.40 5.46
N SER A 65 10.74 19.24 5.29
CA SER A 65 10.61 20.70 5.30
C SER A 65 11.09 21.27 3.97
N GLY A 66 10.27 22.12 3.38
CA GLY A 66 10.66 22.86 2.18
C GLY A 66 11.68 23.97 2.52
N ARG A 67 12.61 24.23 1.61
CA ARG A 67 13.52 25.37 1.70
C ARG A 67 12.77 26.66 1.35
N THR A 68 12.94 27.70 2.15
CA THR A 68 12.30 29.01 1.90
C THR A 68 12.60 29.50 0.48
N ARG A 69 11.57 29.89 -0.26
CA ARG A 69 11.61 30.36 -1.66
C ARG A 69 12.05 29.35 -2.72
N VAL A 70 12.45 28.13 -2.33
CA VAL A 70 12.87 27.06 -3.25
C VAL A 70 11.84 25.94 -3.31
N GLY A 71 11.27 25.57 -2.17
CA GLY A 71 10.37 24.42 -2.03
C GLY A 71 11.08 23.14 -1.62
N TYR A 72 10.53 22.02 -2.01
CA TYR A 72 11.03 20.68 -1.71
C TYR A 72 11.87 20.17 -2.87
N GLU A 73 12.99 19.53 -2.59
CA GLU A 73 13.74 18.78 -3.60
C GLU A 73 12.95 17.53 -3.98
N VAL A 74 12.71 17.36 -5.27
CA VAL A 74 11.78 16.35 -5.80
C VAL A 74 12.23 14.94 -5.43
N ASP A 75 13.50 14.59 -5.61
CA ASP A 75 14.00 13.25 -5.29
C ASP A 75 13.91 12.93 -3.80
N THR A 76 14.26 13.88 -2.95
CA THR A 76 14.15 13.74 -1.50
C THR A 76 12.68 13.59 -1.07
N LEU A 77 11.78 14.38 -1.65
CA LEU A 77 10.35 14.32 -1.34
C LEU A 77 9.75 12.96 -1.73
N ILE A 78 10.09 12.44 -2.91
CA ILE A 78 9.68 11.11 -3.35
C ILE A 78 10.18 10.04 -2.38
N ALA A 79 11.46 10.03 -2.07
CA ALA A 79 12.05 9.02 -1.18
C ALA A 79 11.41 9.02 0.21
N VAL A 80 11.18 10.21 0.80
CA VAL A 80 10.53 10.33 2.11
C VAL A 80 9.09 9.85 2.08
N LEU A 81 8.33 10.18 1.01
CA LEU A 81 6.94 9.74 0.88
C LEU A 81 6.85 8.24 0.63
N GLU A 82 7.72 7.65 -0.19
CA GLU A 82 7.75 6.20 -0.44
C GLU A 82 8.10 5.43 0.83
N ASP A 83 9.10 5.88 1.58
CA ASP A 83 9.48 5.27 2.86
C ASP A 83 8.33 5.36 3.88
N PHE A 84 7.74 6.55 4.03
CA PHE A 84 6.63 6.76 4.95
C PHE A 84 5.39 5.93 4.61
N LEU A 85 5.08 5.76 3.33
CA LEU A 85 3.96 4.95 2.84
C LEU A 85 4.25 3.44 2.86
N GLY A 86 5.49 3.05 3.20
CA GLY A 86 5.91 1.66 3.25
C GLY A 86 6.20 1.04 1.87
N PHE A 87 6.33 1.84 0.82
CA PHE A 87 6.58 1.34 -0.54
C PHE A 87 8.02 0.85 -0.75
N THR A 88 8.92 1.20 0.16
CA THR A 88 10.32 0.73 0.17
C THR A 88 10.46 -0.70 0.71
N ASN A 89 9.45 -1.18 1.44
CA ASN A 89 9.41 -2.53 2.00
C ASN A 89 8.41 -3.39 1.22
N ILE A 90 8.81 -4.61 0.86
CA ILE A 90 7.90 -5.56 0.22
C ILE A 90 7.13 -6.31 1.30
N HIS A 91 5.83 -6.16 1.28
CA HIS A 91 4.89 -6.88 2.12
C HIS A 91 4.24 -7.99 1.31
N LYS A 92 4.41 -9.23 1.76
CA LYS A 92 3.78 -10.39 1.15
C LYS A 92 2.29 -10.44 1.47
N ALA A 93 1.48 -10.78 0.48
CA ALA A 93 0.04 -10.86 0.60
C ALA A 93 -0.51 -12.16 -0.01
N PHE A 94 -1.61 -12.64 0.56
CA PHE A 94 -2.48 -13.62 -0.06
C PHE A 94 -3.65 -12.94 -0.75
N LEU A 95 -4.08 -13.46 -1.89
CA LEU A 95 -5.26 -13.01 -2.60
C LEU A 95 -6.36 -14.08 -2.51
N PHE A 96 -7.57 -13.67 -2.11
CA PHE A 96 -8.74 -14.54 -2.01
C PHE A 96 -9.77 -14.17 -3.09
N GLY A 97 -10.09 -15.13 -3.95
CA GLY A 97 -11.00 -14.99 -5.08
C GLY A 97 -10.27 -14.63 -6.39
N VAL A 98 -10.12 -15.60 -7.29
CA VAL A 98 -9.46 -15.44 -8.59
C VAL A 98 -10.52 -15.22 -9.70
N GLY A 99 -11.50 -14.37 -9.42
CA GLY A 99 -12.48 -13.89 -10.40
C GLY A 99 -11.89 -12.81 -11.31
N SER A 100 -12.75 -12.00 -11.93
CA SER A 100 -12.32 -10.95 -12.87
C SER A 100 -11.35 -9.95 -12.22
N LEU A 101 -11.64 -9.47 -11.01
CA LEU A 101 -10.79 -8.52 -10.29
C LEU A 101 -9.51 -9.19 -9.78
N GLY A 102 -9.63 -10.34 -9.09
CA GLY A 102 -8.46 -11.06 -8.56
C GLY A 102 -7.51 -11.48 -9.67
N GLY A 103 -8.04 -12.04 -10.76
CA GLY A 103 -7.24 -12.40 -11.93
C GLY A 103 -6.56 -11.20 -12.60
N ALA A 104 -7.19 -10.01 -12.60
CA ALA A 104 -6.54 -8.80 -13.08
C ALA A 104 -5.39 -8.36 -12.16
N LEU A 105 -5.59 -8.40 -10.84
CA LEU A 105 -4.53 -8.09 -9.86
C LEU A 105 -3.34 -9.04 -9.93
N LEU A 106 -3.57 -10.34 -10.17
CA LEU A 106 -2.48 -11.31 -10.36
C LEU A 106 -1.68 -11.08 -11.65
N ARG A 107 -2.28 -10.47 -12.67
CA ARG A 107 -1.58 -10.10 -13.92
C ARG A 107 -0.89 -8.75 -13.82
N ASP A 108 -1.23 -7.93 -12.84
CA ASP A 108 -0.65 -6.60 -12.66
C ASP A 108 0.69 -6.70 -11.94
N SER A 109 1.77 -6.44 -12.68
CA SER A 109 3.11 -6.37 -12.10
C SER A 109 3.38 -5.08 -11.31
N GLY A 110 2.43 -4.13 -11.31
CA GLY A 110 2.60 -2.81 -10.69
C GLY A 110 2.47 -2.80 -9.17
N LEU A 111 1.85 -3.81 -8.56
CA LEU A 111 1.63 -3.87 -7.11
C LEU A 111 2.95 -3.86 -6.32
N SER A 112 4.00 -4.48 -6.83
CA SER A 112 5.32 -4.49 -6.20
C SER A 112 5.94 -3.09 -6.08
N HIS A 113 5.63 -2.18 -7.01
CA HIS A 113 6.06 -0.78 -6.92
C HIS A 113 5.42 -0.01 -5.76
N PHE A 114 4.36 -0.57 -5.19
CA PHE A 114 3.68 -0.05 -4.00
C PHE A 114 3.95 -0.90 -2.76
N GLY A 115 5.02 -1.70 -2.79
CA GLY A 115 5.44 -2.52 -1.65
C GLY A 115 4.52 -3.71 -1.38
N LEU A 116 3.70 -4.17 -2.34
CA LEU A 116 2.80 -5.32 -2.17
C LEU A 116 3.14 -6.42 -3.17
N GLU A 117 3.45 -7.62 -2.67
CA GLU A 117 3.71 -8.82 -3.47
C GLU A 117 2.67 -9.89 -3.15
N ILE A 118 1.87 -10.29 -4.14
CA ILE A 118 0.96 -11.43 -3.98
C ILE A 118 1.77 -12.71 -4.20
N VAL A 119 1.94 -13.51 -3.16
CA VAL A 119 2.77 -14.75 -3.20
C VAL A 119 1.95 -16.01 -3.44
N ALA A 120 0.66 -15.99 -3.17
CA ALA A 120 -0.28 -17.06 -3.46
C ALA A 120 -1.70 -16.53 -3.57
N ALA A 121 -2.55 -17.25 -4.31
CA ALA A 121 -3.97 -16.95 -4.43
C ALA A 121 -4.81 -18.16 -4.02
N PHE A 122 -6.06 -17.90 -3.62
CA PHE A 122 -6.99 -18.90 -3.13
C PHE A 122 -8.35 -18.75 -3.81
N ASP A 123 -8.92 -19.87 -4.27
CA ASP A 123 -10.25 -19.91 -4.87
C ASP A 123 -10.94 -21.23 -4.50
N VAL A 124 -12.26 -21.27 -4.63
CA VAL A 124 -13.07 -22.50 -4.45
C VAL A 124 -13.28 -23.26 -5.75
N LYS A 125 -12.97 -22.62 -6.90
CA LYS A 125 -13.17 -23.22 -8.22
C LYS A 125 -12.08 -24.25 -8.52
N LEU A 126 -12.45 -25.53 -8.55
CA LEU A 126 -11.53 -26.64 -8.78
C LEU A 126 -10.75 -26.53 -10.10
N GLU A 127 -11.30 -25.89 -11.11
CA GLU A 127 -10.63 -25.63 -12.39
C GLU A 127 -9.43 -24.67 -12.31
N LEU A 128 -9.39 -23.84 -11.26
CA LEU A 128 -8.30 -22.91 -11.00
C LEU A 128 -7.28 -23.49 -10.01
N VAL A 129 -7.72 -24.34 -9.10
CA VAL A 129 -6.88 -24.92 -8.04
C VAL A 129 -5.79 -25.79 -8.65
N GLY A 130 -4.56 -25.63 -8.15
CA GLY A 130 -3.37 -26.34 -8.66
C GLY A 130 -2.78 -25.72 -9.93
N THR A 131 -3.36 -24.64 -10.45
CA THR A 131 -2.79 -23.87 -11.57
C THR A 131 -1.95 -22.70 -11.09
N THR A 132 -1.31 -22.02 -12.02
CA THR A 132 -0.59 -20.76 -11.76
C THR A 132 -1.08 -19.66 -12.69
N LEU A 133 -1.16 -18.42 -12.19
CA LEU A 133 -1.46 -17.25 -12.98
C LEU A 133 -0.36 -16.20 -12.79
N SER A 134 0.33 -15.84 -13.86
CA SER A 134 1.52 -14.95 -13.82
C SER A 134 2.63 -15.44 -12.87
N GLY A 135 2.78 -16.78 -12.74
CA GLY A 135 3.75 -17.38 -11.83
C GLY A 135 3.28 -17.52 -10.38
N ILE A 136 2.09 -17.03 -10.03
CA ILE A 136 1.51 -17.08 -8.68
C ILE A 136 0.65 -18.34 -8.59
N PRO A 137 0.92 -19.26 -7.63
CA PRO A 137 0.14 -20.48 -7.46
C PRO A 137 -1.25 -20.20 -6.91
N ILE A 138 -2.24 -20.99 -7.36
CA ILE A 138 -3.62 -20.92 -6.91
C ILE A 138 -3.95 -22.21 -6.14
N TYR A 139 -4.31 -22.05 -4.87
CA TYR A 139 -4.67 -23.13 -3.95
C TYR A 139 -6.17 -23.14 -3.66
N HIS A 140 -6.67 -24.27 -3.12
CA HIS A 140 -8.02 -24.28 -2.60
C HIS A 140 -8.14 -23.41 -1.34
N SER A 141 -9.29 -22.76 -1.16
CA SER A 141 -9.51 -21.84 -0.02
C SER A 141 -9.27 -22.49 1.35
N ASP A 142 -9.47 -23.81 1.48
CA ASP A 142 -9.25 -24.51 2.75
C ASP A 142 -7.77 -24.67 3.11
N GLU A 143 -6.87 -24.53 2.14
CA GLU A 143 -5.43 -24.70 2.34
C GLU A 143 -4.73 -23.45 2.91
N PHE A 144 -5.43 -22.32 2.97
CA PHE A 144 -4.76 -21.05 3.30
C PHE A 144 -4.09 -21.04 4.67
N LYS A 145 -4.70 -21.67 5.71
CA LYS A 145 -4.13 -21.75 7.06
C LYS A 145 -2.79 -22.50 7.07
N GLN A 146 -2.68 -23.58 6.27
CA GLN A 146 -1.43 -24.29 6.10
C GLN A 146 -0.40 -23.44 5.36
N LYS A 147 -0.82 -22.78 4.30
CA LYS A 147 0.06 -21.93 3.47
C LYS A 147 0.56 -20.69 4.21
N MET A 148 -0.16 -20.16 5.18
CA MET A 148 0.32 -19.07 6.02
C MET A 148 1.64 -19.38 6.75
N GLN A 149 1.78 -20.62 7.22
CA GLN A 149 3.01 -21.05 7.90
C GLN A 149 4.21 -21.15 6.95
N GLU A 150 3.94 -21.42 5.65
CA GLU A 150 4.98 -21.56 4.63
C GLU A 150 5.47 -20.20 4.09
N TYR A 151 4.59 -19.21 3.98
CA TYR A 151 4.85 -17.96 3.24
C TYR A 151 5.14 -16.73 4.11
N ASP A 152 4.99 -16.81 5.43
CA ASP A 152 5.13 -15.66 6.35
C ASP A 152 4.36 -14.42 5.85
N VAL A 153 3.03 -14.58 5.68
CA VAL A 153 2.13 -13.56 5.13
C VAL A 153 1.27 -12.98 6.24
N ASN A 154 1.15 -11.66 6.26
CA ASN A 154 0.34 -10.93 7.22
C ASN A 154 -0.72 -10.00 6.59
N ILE A 155 -0.86 -10.04 5.26
CA ILE A 155 -1.84 -9.25 4.50
C ILE A 155 -2.71 -10.17 3.68
N GLY A 156 -4.04 -9.98 3.75
CA GLY A 156 -5.01 -10.64 2.88
C GLY A 156 -5.73 -9.63 1.98
N VAL A 157 -5.76 -9.90 0.68
CA VAL A 157 -6.50 -9.11 -0.32
C VAL A 157 -7.74 -9.88 -0.72
N LEU A 158 -8.94 -9.35 -0.38
CA LEU A 158 -10.20 -9.99 -0.69
C LEU A 158 -10.82 -9.41 -1.97
N THR A 159 -11.03 -10.29 -2.94
CA THR A 159 -11.70 -9.99 -4.22
C THR A 159 -12.87 -10.95 -4.46
N VAL A 160 -13.48 -11.39 -3.38
CA VAL A 160 -14.64 -12.28 -3.30
C VAL A 160 -15.96 -11.49 -3.22
N PRO A 161 -17.11 -12.12 -3.49
CA PRO A 161 -18.42 -11.52 -3.21
C PRO A 161 -18.57 -11.14 -1.73
N ILE A 162 -19.34 -10.07 -1.47
CA ILE A 162 -19.51 -9.50 -0.11
C ILE A 162 -20.10 -10.53 0.87
N GLU A 163 -20.96 -11.42 0.38
CA GLU A 163 -21.65 -12.43 1.17
C GLU A 163 -20.71 -13.41 1.88
N ILE A 164 -19.53 -13.67 1.27
CA ILE A 164 -18.53 -14.60 1.81
C ILE A 164 -17.30 -13.87 2.38
N ALA A 165 -17.17 -12.57 2.15
CA ALA A 165 -16.02 -11.79 2.58
C ALA A 165 -15.83 -11.82 4.10
N GLN A 166 -16.93 -11.74 4.88
CA GLN A 166 -16.86 -11.79 6.33
C GLN A 166 -16.34 -13.14 6.83
N GLN A 167 -16.84 -14.26 6.29
CA GLN A 167 -16.38 -15.58 6.69
C GLN A 167 -14.88 -15.77 6.45
N ILE A 168 -14.39 -15.31 5.29
CA ILE A 168 -12.95 -15.38 4.97
C ILE A 168 -12.16 -14.46 5.92
N THR A 169 -12.66 -13.26 6.23
CA THR A 169 -12.02 -12.35 7.17
C THR A 169 -11.91 -12.96 8.56
N ASP A 170 -12.97 -13.58 9.07
CA ASP A 170 -12.98 -14.24 10.37
C ASP A 170 -11.93 -15.38 10.41
N SER A 171 -11.87 -16.18 9.34
CA SER A 171 -10.88 -17.23 9.19
C SER A 171 -9.43 -16.69 9.10
N MET A 172 -9.23 -15.52 8.48
CA MET A 172 -7.93 -14.84 8.44
C MET A 172 -7.51 -14.37 9.82
N VAL A 173 -8.44 -13.80 10.61
CA VAL A 173 -8.17 -13.34 11.98
C VAL A 173 -7.81 -14.53 12.88
N GLU A 174 -8.53 -15.64 12.76
CA GLU A 174 -8.18 -16.89 13.47
C GLU A 174 -6.79 -17.42 13.09
N GLY A 175 -6.37 -17.20 11.85
CA GLY A 175 -5.06 -17.58 11.35
C GLY A 175 -3.96 -16.54 11.61
N GLU A 176 -4.23 -15.46 12.40
CA GLU A 176 -3.28 -14.40 12.73
C GLU A 176 -2.82 -13.53 11.55
N ILE A 177 -3.61 -13.43 10.46
CA ILE A 177 -3.37 -12.42 9.42
C ILE A 177 -3.68 -11.04 10.00
N GLY A 178 -2.66 -10.23 10.22
CA GLY A 178 -2.74 -8.95 10.93
C GLY A 178 -3.46 -7.85 10.16
N ARG A 179 -3.67 -7.98 8.84
CA ARG A 179 -4.31 -6.95 7.99
C ARG A 179 -5.12 -7.58 6.86
N ALA A 180 -6.36 -7.17 6.72
CA ALA A 180 -7.21 -7.49 5.58
C ALA A 180 -7.50 -6.23 4.76
N SER A 181 -7.39 -6.30 3.43
CA SER A 181 -7.85 -5.28 2.51
C SER A 181 -9.04 -5.82 1.72
N CYS A 182 -10.20 -5.23 1.89
CA CYS A 182 -11.41 -5.55 1.15
C CYS A 182 -11.81 -4.36 0.29
N ARG A 183 -12.13 -4.59 -0.98
CA ARG A 183 -12.76 -3.59 -1.83
C ARG A 183 -14.26 -3.75 -1.73
N GLU A 184 -14.90 -2.88 -0.96
CA GLU A 184 -16.34 -2.73 -0.97
C GLU A 184 -16.79 -2.20 -2.35
N ARG A 185 -17.74 -2.90 -2.98
CA ARG A 185 -18.47 -2.30 -4.12
C ARG A 185 -19.52 -1.37 -3.51
N VAL A 186 -19.32 -0.08 -3.70
CA VAL A 186 -20.41 0.91 -3.61
C VAL A 186 -21.29 0.78 -4.84
#